data_ae50b28288f51856fa98c1f1c1ad7d9d
#
_entry.id   ae50b28288f51856fa98c1f1c1ad7d9d
#
_cell.length_a   1.000
_cell.length_b   1.000
_cell.length_c   1.000
_cell.angle_alpha   90.00
_cell.angle_beta   90.00
_cell.angle_gamma   90.00
#
_symmetry.space_group_name_H-M   'P 1'
#
loop_
_entity.id
_entity.type
_entity.pdbx_description
1 polymer ?
#
loop_
_entity_poly.entity_id
_entity_poly.type
_entity_poly.pdbx_seq_one_letter_code
_entity_poly.pdbx_strand_id
1 'polypeptide(L)' 'MKAQVVQKLDLAGCQAQLLVLLEEQFRLRMQHATGQLAKTSRLRTVRRDIARVRTAITVKKEAHS' A
#
# COMPACT_ATOMS: atom_id res chain seq x y z
N MET A 1 5.06 -6.09 2.18
CA MET A 1 5.42 -6.09 0.74
C MET A 1 6.90 -5.73 0.59
N LYS A 2 7.62 -6.49 -0.19
CA LYS A 2 9.04 -6.22 -0.42
C LYS A 2 9.21 -5.27 -1.59
N ALA A 3 10.20 -4.37 -1.50
CA ALA A 3 10.47 -3.39 -2.55
C ALA A 3 10.72 -4.03 -3.92
N GLN A 4 11.36 -5.21 -3.95
CA GLN A 4 11.63 -5.94 -5.17
C GLN A 4 10.35 -6.34 -5.91
N VAL A 5 9.30 -6.71 -5.17
CA VAL A 5 8.02 -7.09 -5.78
C VAL A 5 7.38 -5.87 -6.43
N VAL A 6 7.42 -4.72 -5.75
CA VAL A 6 6.86 -3.48 -6.27
C VAL A 6 7.60 -3.05 -7.55
N GLN A 7 8.93 -3.18 -7.57
CA GLN A 7 9.73 -2.78 -8.73
C GLN A 7 9.45 -3.62 -9.96
N LYS A 8 9.04 -4.87 -9.78
CA LYS A 8 8.73 -5.76 -10.91
C LYS A 8 7.36 -5.53 -11.51
N LEU A 9 6.48 -4.83 -10.80
CA LEU A 9 5.13 -4.52 -11.31
C LEU A 9 5.20 -3.37 -12.31
N ASP A 10 4.36 -3.45 -13.35
CA ASP A 10 4.17 -2.31 -14.24
C ASP A 10 3.29 -1.25 -13.56
N LEU A 11 3.04 -0.13 -14.24
CA LEU A 11 2.24 0.95 -13.68
C LEU A 11 0.84 0.47 -13.30
N ALA A 12 0.19 -0.29 -14.18
CA ALA A 12 -1.15 -0.80 -13.92
C ALA A 12 -1.15 -1.76 -12.73
N GLY A 13 -0.12 -2.62 -12.62
CA GLY A 13 0.04 -3.53 -11.50
C GLY A 13 0.23 -2.79 -10.18
N CYS A 14 1.01 -1.72 -10.20
CA CYS A 14 1.21 -0.88 -9.01
C CYS A 14 -0.09 -0.20 -8.58
N GLN A 15 -0.86 0.31 -9.53
CA GLN A 15 -2.14 0.95 -9.24
C GLN A 15 -3.14 -0.03 -8.65
N ALA A 16 -3.20 -1.25 -9.20
CA ALA A 16 -4.07 -2.30 -8.67
C ALA A 16 -3.66 -2.67 -7.24
N GLN A 17 -2.37 -2.81 -6.99
CA GLN A 17 -1.87 -3.13 -5.66
C GLN A 17 -2.17 -2.02 -4.67
N LEU A 18 -2.08 -0.77 -5.11
CA LEU A 18 -2.40 0.37 -4.25
C LEU A 18 -3.86 0.32 -3.79
N LEU A 19 -4.79 0.00 -4.70
CA LEU A 19 -6.21 -0.13 -4.34
C LEU A 19 -6.43 -1.21 -3.28
N VAL A 20 -5.78 -2.36 -3.44
CA VAL A 20 -5.87 -3.46 -2.47
C VAL A 20 -5.38 -2.99 -1.10
N LEU A 21 -4.24 -2.30 -1.07
CA LEU A 21 -3.67 -1.81 0.19
C LEU A 21 -4.55 -0.74 0.84
N LEU A 22 -5.16 0.15 0.06
CA LEU A 22 -6.06 1.17 0.59
C LEU A 22 -7.31 0.54 1.21
N GLU A 23 -7.86 -0.51 0.58
CA GLU A 23 -8.99 -1.24 1.14
C GLU A 23 -8.60 -1.90 2.46
N GLU A 24 -7.43 -2.52 2.50
CA GLU A 24 -6.93 -3.14 3.73
C GLU A 24 -6.73 -2.10 4.83
N GLN A 25 -6.16 -0.94 4.49
CA GLN A 25 -5.96 0.15 5.44
C GLN A 25 -7.29 0.60 6.03
N PHE A 26 -8.29 0.79 5.17
CA PHE A 26 -9.62 1.19 5.62
C PHE A 26 -10.21 0.19 6.59
N ARG A 27 -10.14 -1.10 6.25
CA ARG A 27 -10.65 -2.16 7.11
C ARG A 27 -9.94 -2.18 8.46
N LEU A 28 -8.62 -2.04 8.46
CA LEU A 28 -7.85 -2.03 9.71
C LEU A 28 -8.16 -0.81 10.57
N ARG A 29 -8.36 0.36 9.94
CA ARG A 29 -8.75 1.56 10.66
C ARG A 29 -10.11 1.41 11.32
N MET A 30 -11.06 0.78 10.63
CA MET A 30 -12.37 0.53 11.19
C MET A 30 -12.30 -0.43 12.37
N GLN A 31 -11.51 -1.50 12.26
CA GLN A 31 -11.30 -2.43 13.35
C GLN A 31 -10.66 -1.76 14.56
N HIS A 32 -9.69 -0.89 14.33
CA HIS A 32 -9.04 -0.16 15.40
C HIS A 32 -10.03 0.80 16.08
N ALA A 33 -10.84 1.49 15.30
CA ALA A 33 -11.81 2.44 15.84
C ALA A 33 -12.88 1.75 16.70
N THR A 34 -13.23 0.49 16.39
CA THR A 34 -14.21 -0.27 17.16
C THR A 34 -13.60 -1.07 18.30
N GLY A 35 -12.29 -0.95 18.51
CA GLY A 35 -11.59 -1.66 19.56
C GLY A 35 -11.28 -3.12 19.26
N GLN A 36 -11.54 -3.58 18.04
CA GLN A 36 -11.31 -4.98 17.66
C GLN A 36 -9.85 -5.27 17.31
N LEU A 37 -9.09 -4.23 16.95
CA LEU A 37 -7.69 -4.39 16.58
C LEU A 37 -6.81 -4.08 17.79
N ALA A 38 -6.28 -5.14 18.41
CA ALA A 38 -5.46 -5.02 19.62
C ALA A 38 -4.05 -4.48 19.32
N LYS A 39 -3.51 -4.81 18.13
CA LYS A 39 -2.15 -4.41 17.75
C LYS A 39 -2.21 -3.52 16.52
N THR A 40 -1.44 -2.44 16.53
CA THR A 40 -1.37 -1.49 15.42
C THR A 40 -0.25 -1.79 14.43
N SER A 41 0.54 -2.85 14.67
CA SER A 41 1.67 -3.21 13.83
C SER A 41 1.25 -3.49 12.38
N ARG A 42 0.11 -4.16 12.18
CA ARG A 42 -0.39 -4.44 10.83
C ARG A 42 -0.76 -3.16 10.10
N LEU A 43 -1.41 -2.23 10.79
CA LEU A 43 -1.77 -0.94 10.20
C LEU A 43 -0.52 -0.15 9.81
N ARG A 44 0.51 -0.19 10.64
CA ARG A 44 1.79 0.46 10.35
C ARG A 44 2.46 -0.15 9.12
N THR A 45 2.44 -1.47 9.01
CA THR A 45 3.00 -2.18 7.86
C THR A 45 2.28 -1.80 6.56
N VAL A 46 0.95 -1.77 6.60
CA VAL A 46 0.15 -1.40 5.43
C VAL A 46 0.43 0.04 5.01
N ARG A 47 0.54 0.96 5.97
CA ARG A 47 0.87 2.36 5.65
C ARG A 47 2.23 2.48 4.97
N ARG A 48 3.21 1.70 5.42
CA ARG A 48 4.54 1.68 4.81
C ARG A 48 4.48 1.13 3.39
N ASP A 49 3.72 0.06 3.18
CA ASP A 49 3.56 -0.54 1.86
C ASP A 49 2.87 0.42 0.89
N ILE A 50 1.86 1.15 1.36
CA ILE A 50 1.18 2.16 0.55
C ILE A 50 2.18 3.23 0.10
N ALA A 51 3.03 3.69 1.00
CA ALA A 51 4.04 4.70 0.67
C ALA A 51 5.01 4.18 -0.40
N ARG A 52 5.44 2.93 -0.29
CA ARG A 52 6.34 2.31 -1.27
C ARG A 52 5.69 2.23 -2.65
N VAL A 53 4.44 1.79 -2.70
CA VAL A 53 3.73 1.65 -3.98
C VAL A 53 3.50 3.03 -4.62
N ARG A 54 3.14 4.03 -3.83
CA ARG A 54 2.96 5.39 -4.35
C ARG A 54 4.25 5.96 -4.92
N THR A 55 5.37 5.72 -4.24
CA THR A 55 6.69 6.14 -4.74
C THR A 55 7.00 5.45 -6.06
N ALA A 56 6.75 4.14 -6.15
CA ALA A 56 7.00 3.39 -7.39
C ALA A 56 6.14 3.91 -8.53
N ILE A 57 4.87 4.24 -8.27
CA ILE A 57 3.97 4.80 -9.27
C ILE A 57 4.51 6.13 -9.78
N THR A 58 4.93 7.00 -8.88
CA THR A 58 5.48 8.31 -9.25
C THR A 58 6.71 8.17 -10.15
N VAL A 59 7.64 7.29 -9.76
CA VAL A 59 8.86 7.05 -10.54
C VAL A 59 8.52 6.53 -11.95
N LYS A 60 7.58 5.58 -12.04
CA LYS A 60 7.19 5.00 -13.32
C LYS A 60 6.50 6.01 -14.23
N LYS A 61 5.68 6.90 -13.64
CA LYS A 61 5.04 7.96 -14.41
C LYS A 61 6.07 8.95 -14.96
N GLU A 62 7.05 9.33 -14.14
CA GLU A 62 8.10 10.25 -14.56
C GLU A 62 8.97 9.64 -15.68
N ALA A 63 9.20 8.33 -15.62
CA ALA A 63 10.00 7.65 -16.63
C ALA A 63 9.31 7.60 -17.98
N HIS A 64 7.97 7.73 -18.02
CA HIS A 64 7.18 7.68 -19.25
C HIS A 64 6.73 9.05 -19.76
N SER A 65 7.00 10.09 -19.03
CA SER A 65 6.61 11.45 -19.41
C SER A 65 7.64 12.15 -20.28
#